data_9b26c156bbe584bb54b112dcf69ed1a0
#
_entry.id   9b26c156bbe584bb54b112dcf69ed1a0
#
_cell.length_a   1.000
_cell.length_b   1.000
_cell.length_c   1.000
_cell.angle_alpha   90.00
_cell.angle_beta   90.00
_cell.angle_gamma   90.00
#
_symmetry.space_group_name_H-M   'P 1'
#
loop_
_entity.id
_entity.type
_entity.pdbx_description
1 polymer ?
#
loop_
_entity_poly.entity_id
_entity_poly.type
_entity_poly.pdbx_seq_one_letter_code
_entity_poly.pdbx_strand_id
1 'polypeptide(L)'
;MATNYIFVTGGVVSSLGKGIAAASLAAILEARGLNVTIMKLDPYINVDPGTMSPTQHGEVFVTQDGAETDLDLGHYERFIRTKMTKRNNFTTGKIYSEVLRKERRGDYLGATIQVIPHITNEIKARVIDGAAGHDIAIVEVGGTVGDIESLPFLEALRQLAVQVGRERTIFMHLTLVPYIPTAGEVKTKPTQHSVKELLSIGIQPDVLICRSDRMVPPNERAKIALFCNVPERAVISLKDVSSIYQIPALLKSQGLDDFICDRFHLTCPEADLSEWEQVLYQQANPTGEVTIGMVGKYTELPDAYKSVNEALKHAGFKNRLTVNIKYIDSQDVETKGVEILKGLDGILVPGGFGYRGVEGKILTAKYARENNIPYLGICLGMQVALIEFARNVAGMSHANSSEFDRTCEQPVVGLITEWQDADGNTEVRSDKSDLGGTMRLGAQKCHLAEGSLARQLYGAETIEERHRHRYEVNNVLLPQIEKAGLKVTGLSADKKLVEIIEVPNHPWFVACQFHPEFTSTPRDGHPLFEGFVKAAKDNQKKSD
;
A
#
# COMPACT_ATOMS: atom_id res chain seq x y z
N MET A 1 -10.90 -17.09 22.06
CA MET A 1 -12.11 -17.54 21.35
C MET A 1 -11.70 -18.13 20.01
N ALA A 2 -12.55 -18.93 19.36
CA ALA A 2 -12.25 -19.41 18.02
C ALA A 2 -12.58 -18.33 16.99
N THR A 3 -11.71 -18.12 15.99
CA THR A 3 -11.86 -17.05 14.97
C THR A 3 -13.12 -17.25 14.11
N ASN A 4 -13.84 -16.18 13.82
CA ASN A 4 -14.92 -16.13 12.85
C ASN A 4 -14.40 -15.64 11.50
N TYR A 5 -14.98 -16.08 10.39
CA TYR A 5 -14.50 -15.80 9.04
C TYR A 5 -15.55 -15.06 8.20
N ILE A 6 -15.14 -13.99 7.54
CA ILE A 6 -15.94 -13.30 6.53
C ILE A 6 -15.22 -13.45 5.19
N PHE A 7 -15.79 -14.20 4.27
CA PHE A 7 -15.24 -14.42 2.94
C PHE A 7 -15.84 -13.40 1.97
N VAL A 8 -14.97 -12.53 1.42
CA VAL A 8 -15.38 -11.46 0.51
C VAL A 8 -15.11 -11.88 -0.92
N THR A 9 -16.16 -11.96 -1.72
CA THR A 9 -16.10 -12.30 -3.14
C THR A 9 -16.70 -11.17 -3.97
N GLY A 10 -16.43 -11.13 -5.25
CA GLY A 10 -17.04 -10.15 -6.14
C GLY A 10 -17.37 -10.72 -7.50
N GLY A 11 -18.39 -10.17 -8.12
CA GLY A 11 -18.82 -10.58 -9.44
C GLY A 11 -19.17 -9.41 -10.34
N VAL A 12 -19.58 -9.69 -11.57
CA VAL A 12 -19.96 -8.76 -12.63
C VAL A 12 -18.76 -8.09 -13.32
N VAL A 13 -17.93 -7.34 -12.55
CA VAL A 13 -16.76 -6.60 -13.11
C VAL A 13 -15.61 -6.59 -12.11
N SER A 14 -14.38 -6.40 -12.62
CA SER A 14 -13.21 -6.09 -11.81
C SER A 14 -13.29 -4.67 -11.20
N SER A 15 -12.39 -4.34 -10.27
CA SER A 15 -12.32 -3.01 -9.63
C SER A 15 -13.63 -2.56 -8.96
N LEU A 16 -14.43 -3.51 -8.49
CA LEU A 16 -15.72 -3.25 -7.83
C LEU A 16 -15.57 -2.62 -6.44
N GLY A 17 -14.35 -2.63 -5.89
CA GLY A 17 -14.05 -2.06 -4.58
C GLY A 17 -14.13 -3.06 -3.43
N LYS A 18 -13.88 -4.35 -3.69
CA LYS A 18 -13.83 -5.40 -2.65
C LYS A 18 -12.91 -5.03 -1.50
N GLY A 19 -11.66 -4.63 -1.80
CA GLY A 19 -10.66 -4.27 -0.80
C GLY A 19 -11.12 -3.13 0.11
N ILE A 20 -11.70 -2.08 -0.46
CA ILE A 20 -12.21 -0.95 0.31
C ILE A 20 -13.44 -1.33 1.14
N ALA A 21 -14.34 -2.16 0.61
CA ALA A 21 -15.50 -2.64 1.36
C ALA A 21 -15.07 -3.54 2.54
N ALA A 22 -14.11 -4.46 2.29
CA ALA A 22 -13.52 -5.32 3.32
C ALA A 22 -12.81 -4.50 4.41
N ALA A 23 -11.98 -3.53 4.01
CA ALA A 23 -11.26 -2.65 4.93
C ALA A 23 -12.21 -1.77 5.74
N SER A 24 -13.27 -1.23 5.11
CA SER A 24 -14.29 -0.42 5.79
C SER A 24 -15.07 -1.22 6.81
N LEU A 25 -15.45 -2.45 6.48
CA LEU A 25 -16.10 -3.35 7.43
C LEU A 25 -15.16 -3.69 8.59
N ALA A 26 -13.90 -4.01 8.30
CA ALA A 26 -12.89 -4.27 9.32
C ALA A 26 -12.73 -3.08 10.28
N ALA A 27 -12.69 -1.84 9.74
CA ALA A 27 -12.61 -0.63 10.55
C ALA A 27 -13.81 -0.46 11.50
N ILE A 28 -15.03 -0.78 11.04
CA ILE A 28 -16.22 -0.72 11.89
C ILE A 28 -16.15 -1.78 13.00
N LEU A 29 -15.74 -3.00 12.67
CA LEU A 29 -15.61 -4.08 13.63
C LEU A 29 -14.48 -3.83 14.65
N GLU A 30 -13.35 -3.24 14.20
CA GLU A 30 -12.28 -2.76 15.08
C GLU A 30 -12.81 -1.67 16.03
N ALA A 31 -13.63 -0.74 15.53
CA ALA A 31 -14.26 0.31 16.32
C ALA A 31 -15.28 -0.23 17.35
N ARG A 32 -15.72 -1.47 17.20
CA ARG A 32 -16.50 -2.22 18.20
C ARG A 32 -15.62 -2.96 19.23
N GLY A 33 -14.30 -2.75 19.20
CA GLY A 33 -13.34 -3.38 20.10
C GLY A 33 -12.95 -4.81 19.74
N LEU A 34 -13.27 -5.29 18.53
CA LEU A 34 -12.89 -6.61 18.04
C LEU A 34 -11.48 -6.59 17.45
N ASN A 35 -10.72 -7.67 17.66
CA ASN A 35 -9.42 -7.88 17.03
C ASN A 35 -9.63 -8.47 15.63
N VAL A 36 -9.39 -7.66 14.59
CA VAL A 36 -9.71 -7.99 13.20
C VAL A 36 -8.44 -8.08 12.36
N THR A 37 -8.38 -9.05 11.47
CA THR A 37 -7.36 -9.13 10.40
C THR A 37 -8.01 -9.24 9.03
N ILE A 38 -7.27 -8.86 7.98
CA ILE A 38 -7.71 -9.00 6.59
C ILE A 38 -6.66 -9.78 5.83
N MET A 39 -7.10 -10.67 4.95
CA MET A 39 -6.23 -11.44 4.04
C MET A 39 -6.67 -11.22 2.60
N LYS A 40 -5.69 -11.16 1.70
CA LYS A 40 -5.87 -11.09 0.23
C LYS A 40 -5.41 -12.38 -0.42
N LEU A 41 -6.28 -12.97 -1.23
CA LEU A 41 -6.01 -14.13 -2.06
C LEU A 41 -5.99 -13.70 -3.53
N ASP A 42 -4.81 -13.69 -4.14
CA ASP A 42 -4.62 -13.21 -5.50
C ASP A 42 -4.55 -14.37 -6.51
N PRO A 43 -5.44 -14.42 -7.51
CA PRO A 43 -5.54 -15.58 -8.40
C PRO A 43 -4.47 -15.65 -9.49
N TYR A 44 -3.53 -14.71 -9.56
CA TYR A 44 -2.46 -14.76 -10.56
C TYR A 44 -1.35 -15.76 -10.20
N ILE A 45 -0.59 -16.18 -11.24
CA ILE A 45 0.44 -17.24 -11.14
C ILE A 45 1.80 -16.71 -10.67
N ASN A 46 2.02 -15.41 -10.63
CA ASN A 46 3.24 -14.85 -10.03
C ASN A 46 3.35 -15.27 -8.57
N VAL A 47 4.56 -15.61 -8.13
CA VAL A 47 4.81 -16.02 -6.72
C VAL A 47 4.53 -14.85 -5.76
N ASP A 48 4.93 -13.65 -6.17
CA ASP A 48 4.62 -12.37 -5.52
C ASP A 48 4.62 -11.24 -6.57
N PRO A 49 4.15 -10.03 -6.23
CA PRO A 49 4.12 -8.91 -7.17
C PRO A 49 5.46 -8.19 -7.32
N GLY A 50 6.53 -8.56 -6.62
CA GLY A 50 7.80 -7.85 -6.59
C GLY A 50 8.47 -7.65 -7.96
N THR A 51 8.21 -8.56 -8.91
CA THR A 51 8.71 -8.48 -10.29
C THR A 51 7.69 -7.94 -11.29
N MET A 52 6.48 -7.62 -10.86
CA MET A 52 5.44 -7.08 -11.73
C MET A 52 5.69 -5.61 -12.08
N SER A 53 5.26 -5.22 -13.28
CA SER A 53 5.31 -3.82 -13.68
C SER A 53 4.27 -3.00 -12.92
N PRO A 54 4.66 -1.89 -12.28
CA PRO A 54 3.71 -0.98 -11.63
C PRO A 54 2.64 -0.42 -12.58
N THR A 55 2.91 -0.40 -13.88
CA THR A 55 1.94 0.05 -14.90
C THR A 55 0.82 -0.95 -15.16
N GLN A 56 0.97 -2.22 -14.73
CA GLN A 56 -0.05 -3.25 -14.88
C GLN A 56 -0.80 -3.54 -13.58
N HIS A 57 -0.11 -3.50 -12.44
CA HIS A 57 -0.65 -3.93 -11.15
C HIS A 57 -0.71 -2.82 -10.08
N GLY A 58 -0.24 -1.62 -10.40
CA GLY A 58 -0.08 -0.55 -9.43
C GLY A 58 1.18 -0.73 -8.58
N GLU A 59 1.23 -0.07 -7.43
CA GLU A 59 2.40 -0.16 -6.54
C GLU A 59 2.54 -1.55 -5.91
N VAL A 60 3.78 -1.91 -5.61
CA VAL A 60 4.10 -3.04 -4.74
C VAL A 60 4.15 -2.54 -3.31
N PHE A 61 3.21 -2.98 -2.48
CA PHE A 61 3.17 -2.64 -1.06
C PHE A 61 4.07 -3.59 -0.27
N VAL A 62 4.81 -3.08 0.72
CA VAL A 62 5.69 -3.89 1.56
C VAL A 62 5.13 -3.96 2.98
N THR A 63 4.96 -5.18 3.48
CA THR A 63 4.48 -5.44 4.84
C THR A 63 5.56 -5.19 5.90
N GLN A 64 5.16 -5.22 7.18
CA GLN A 64 6.07 -5.05 8.32
C GLN A 64 7.23 -6.06 8.29
N ASP A 65 6.96 -7.30 7.95
CA ASP A 65 7.93 -8.40 7.89
C ASP A 65 8.58 -8.60 6.50
N GLY A 66 8.43 -7.63 5.59
CA GLY A 66 9.15 -7.57 4.33
C GLY A 66 8.55 -8.37 3.19
N ALA A 67 7.28 -8.75 3.25
CA ALA A 67 6.61 -9.33 2.08
C ALA A 67 6.27 -8.24 1.06
N GLU A 68 6.57 -8.50 -0.21
CA GLU A 68 6.08 -7.71 -1.34
C GLU A 68 4.69 -8.20 -1.70
N THR A 69 3.71 -7.30 -1.73
CA THR A 69 2.29 -7.63 -1.81
C THR A 69 1.53 -6.70 -2.75
N ASP A 70 0.29 -7.08 -3.04
CA ASP A 70 -0.65 -6.23 -3.76
C ASP A 70 -0.95 -4.93 -2.99
N LEU A 71 -1.28 -3.86 -3.73
CA LEU A 71 -1.61 -2.53 -3.18
C LEU A 71 -2.81 -2.53 -2.22
N ASP A 72 -3.67 -3.54 -2.29
CA ASP A 72 -4.83 -3.66 -1.38
C ASP A 72 -4.41 -3.78 0.08
N LEU A 73 -3.24 -4.37 0.39
CA LEU A 73 -2.74 -4.42 1.76
C LEU A 73 -2.46 -3.03 2.34
N GLY A 74 -2.06 -2.09 1.49
CA GLY A 74 -1.97 -0.68 1.87
C GLY A 74 -3.33 -0.09 2.23
N HIS A 75 -4.39 -0.43 1.48
CA HIS A 75 -5.74 -0.04 1.87
C HIS A 75 -6.12 -0.61 3.23
N TYR A 76 -5.83 -1.88 3.50
CA TYR A 76 -6.15 -2.49 4.78
C TYR A 76 -5.49 -1.75 5.94
N GLU A 77 -4.18 -1.50 5.89
CA GLU A 77 -3.46 -0.77 6.94
C GLU A 77 -3.88 0.69 7.12
N ARG A 78 -4.44 1.32 6.09
CA ARG A 78 -5.02 2.67 6.21
C ARG A 78 -6.35 2.67 6.97
N PHE A 79 -7.07 1.54 6.98
CA PHE A 79 -8.37 1.43 7.62
C PHE A 79 -8.33 0.80 9.02
N ILE A 80 -7.44 -0.16 9.28
CA ILE A 80 -7.32 -0.82 10.58
C ILE A 80 -5.95 -0.62 11.21
N ARG A 81 -5.86 -0.82 12.54
CA ARG A 81 -4.62 -0.70 13.31
C ARG A 81 -3.72 -1.93 13.18
N THR A 82 -4.29 -3.08 12.83
CA THR A 82 -3.54 -4.32 12.61
C THR A 82 -2.55 -4.15 11.47
N LYS A 83 -1.26 -4.43 11.74
CA LYS A 83 -0.23 -4.41 10.71
C LYS A 83 -0.27 -5.68 9.88
N MET A 84 -0.15 -5.52 8.57
CA MET A 84 -0.11 -6.65 7.63
C MET A 84 1.26 -7.32 7.62
N THR A 85 1.25 -8.63 7.42
CA THR A 85 2.41 -9.49 7.35
C THR A 85 2.31 -10.41 6.14
N LYS A 86 3.34 -11.22 5.89
CA LYS A 86 3.35 -12.26 4.84
C LYS A 86 2.22 -13.29 4.98
N ARG A 87 1.54 -13.34 6.13
CA ARG A 87 0.36 -14.19 6.36
C ARG A 87 -0.92 -13.59 5.78
N ASN A 88 -0.90 -12.30 5.44
CA ASN A 88 -2.08 -11.56 5.00
C ASN A 88 -2.24 -11.53 3.47
N ASN A 89 -1.23 -12.01 2.71
CA ASN A 89 -1.31 -12.09 1.26
C ASN A 89 -0.65 -13.36 0.72
N PHE A 90 -1.32 -14.06 -0.17
CA PHE A 90 -0.74 -15.14 -0.94
C PHE A 90 -1.42 -15.30 -2.30
N THR A 91 -0.60 -15.67 -3.29
CA THR A 91 -0.99 -15.81 -4.68
C THR A 91 -1.21 -17.28 -5.04
N THR A 92 -1.90 -17.54 -6.14
CA THR A 92 -1.98 -18.88 -6.71
C THR A 92 -0.58 -19.45 -6.95
N GLY A 93 0.34 -18.65 -7.52
CA GLY A 93 1.72 -19.08 -7.78
C GLY A 93 2.46 -19.52 -6.52
N LYS A 94 2.32 -18.79 -5.42
CA LYS A 94 2.92 -19.14 -4.12
C LYS A 94 2.36 -20.45 -3.56
N ILE A 95 1.04 -20.68 -3.69
CA ILE A 95 0.38 -21.93 -3.25
C ILE A 95 0.89 -23.12 -4.06
N TYR A 96 0.88 -23.02 -5.39
CA TYR A 96 1.33 -24.10 -6.26
C TYR A 96 2.82 -24.39 -6.10
N SER A 97 3.66 -23.37 -6.01
CA SER A 97 5.10 -23.53 -5.76
C SER A 97 5.37 -24.32 -4.47
N GLU A 98 4.64 -24.03 -3.40
CA GLU A 98 4.78 -24.74 -2.12
C GLU A 98 4.33 -26.20 -2.22
N VAL A 99 3.20 -26.48 -2.88
CA VAL A 99 2.70 -27.84 -3.08
C VAL A 99 3.66 -28.65 -3.96
N LEU A 100 4.17 -28.09 -5.06
CA LEU A 100 5.15 -28.73 -5.93
C LEU A 100 6.46 -28.97 -5.18
N ARG A 101 6.92 -28.05 -4.34
CA ARG A 101 8.11 -28.22 -3.50
C ARG A 101 7.93 -29.39 -2.50
N LYS A 102 6.77 -29.50 -1.87
CA LYS A 102 6.41 -30.61 -0.98
C LYS A 102 6.38 -31.95 -1.73
N GLU A 103 5.82 -31.97 -2.94
CA GLU A 103 5.80 -33.16 -3.80
C GLU A 103 7.22 -33.63 -4.11
N ARG A 104 8.10 -32.74 -4.57
CA ARG A 104 9.50 -33.05 -4.88
C ARG A 104 10.30 -33.52 -3.69
N ARG A 105 9.96 -33.09 -2.49
CA ARG A 105 10.57 -33.53 -1.23
C ARG A 105 10.08 -34.92 -0.77
N GLY A 106 8.99 -35.41 -1.38
CA GLY A 106 8.38 -36.69 -1.01
C GLY A 106 7.40 -36.61 0.17
N ASP A 107 6.97 -35.41 0.58
CA ASP A 107 6.09 -35.23 1.74
C ASP A 107 4.72 -35.92 1.57
N TYR A 108 4.32 -36.18 0.33
CA TYR A 108 3.05 -36.87 0.02
C TYR A 108 3.17 -38.38 -0.17
N LEU A 109 4.33 -38.97 0.11
CA LEU A 109 4.54 -40.42 0.13
C LEU A 109 4.10 -41.16 -1.15
N GLY A 110 4.26 -40.51 -2.32
CA GLY A 110 3.91 -41.09 -3.63
C GLY A 110 2.46 -40.99 -4.03
N ALA A 111 1.66 -40.20 -3.29
CA ALA A 111 0.27 -39.90 -3.69
C ALA A 111 0.20 -39.11 -5.00
N THR A 112 -0.86 -39.31 -5.77
CA THR A 112 -1.19 -38.45 -6.92
C THR A 112 -1.68 -37.08 -6.40
N ILE A 113 -0.94 -36.01 -6.75
CA ILE A 113 -1.24 -34.66 -6.29
C ILE A 113 -2.26 -34.00 -7.25
N GLN A 114 -3.34 -33.48 -6.68
CA GLN A 114 -4.47 -32.87 -7.41
C GLN A 114 -4.85 -31.52 -6.78
N VAL A 115 -5.62 -30.70 -7.51
CA VAL A 115 -6.14 -29.43 -6.98
C VAL A 115 -6.96 -29.69 -5.71
N ILE A 116 -7.87 -30.65 -5.76
CA ILE A 116 -8.60 -31.17 -4.60
C ILE A 116 -8.03 -32.55 -4.27
N PRO A 117 -7.49 -32.79 -3.06
CA PRO A 117 -7.52 -31.91 -1.91
C PRO A 117 -6.22 -31.10 -1.66
N HIS A 118 -5.16 -31.26 -2.44
CA HIS A 118 -3.82 -30.81 -2.04
C HIS A 118 -3.68 -29.29 -2.10
N ILE A 119 -4.08 -28.65 -3.22
CA ILE A 119 -4.08 -27.18 -3.37
C ILE A 119 -5.10 -26.56 -2.40
N THR A 120 -6.32 -27.11 -2.33
CA THR A 120 -7.36 -26.57 -1.43
C THR A 120 -6.96 -26.70 0.04
N ASN A 121 -6.27 -27.77 0.44
CA ASN A 121 -5.77 -27.93 1.80
C ASN A 121 -4.66 -26.93 2.15
N GLU A 122 -3.74 -26.65 1.21
CA GLU A 122 -2.70 -25.63 1.40
C GLU A 122 -3.34 -24.24 1.56
N ILE A 123 -4.34 -23.89 0.74
CA ILE A 123 -5.08 -22.62 0.86
C ILE A 123 -5.77 -22.53 2.23
N LYS A 124 -6.52 -23.56 2.63
CA LYS A 124 -7.19 -23.60 3.95
C LYS A 124 -6.21 -23.44 5.11
N ALA A 125 -5.07 -24.13 5.04
CA ALA A 125 -4.05 -24.06 6.10
C ALA A 125 -3.51 -22.63 6.25
N ARG A 126 -3.25 -21.93 5.15
CA ARG A 126 -2.78 -20.53 5.18
C ARG A 126 -3.84 -19.56 5.68
N VAL A 127 -5.10 -19.76 5.29
CA VAL A 127 -6.21 -18.94 5.81
C VAL A 127 -6.36 -19.11 7.32
N ILE A 128 -6.27 -20.33 7.82
CA ILE A 128 -6.35 -20.63 9.27
C ILE A 128 -5.13 -20.03 10.00
N ASP A 129 -3.92 -20.17 9.45
CA ASP A 129 -2.70 -19.58 10.05
C ASP A 129 -2.76 -18.06 10.11
N GLY A 130 -3.19 -17.40 9.02
CA GLY A 130 -3.34 -15.94 8.97
C GLY A 130 -4.44 -15.39 9.88
N ALA A 131 -5.45 -16.20 10.18
CA ALA A 131 -6.57 -15.86 11.06
C ALA A 131 -6.24 -16.05 12.55
N ALA A 132 -5.18 -16.79 12.87
CA ALA A 132 -4.86 -17.19 14.25
C ALA A 132 -4.67 -15.96 15.17
N GLY A 133 -5.32 -16.00 16.33
CA GLY A 133 -5.22 -14.94 17.34
C GLY A 133 -6.17 -13.73 17.14
N HIS A 134 -7.03 -13.77 16.12
CA HIS A 134 -8.01 -12.71 15.85
C HIS A 134 -9.44 -13.19 16.13
N ASP A 135 -10.31 -12.27 16.51
CA ASP A 135 -11.74 -12.56 16.71
C ASP A 135 -12.43 -12.77 15.36
N ILE A 136 -12.07 -11.94 14.37
CA ILE A 136 -12.61 -11.98 13.01
C ILE A 136 -11.47 -11.92 12.01
N ALA A 137 -11.51 -12.81 11.01
CA ALA A 137 -10.65 -12.77 9.83
C ALA A 137 -11.52 -12.50 8.59
N ILE A 138 -11.24 -11.40 7.90
CA ILE A 138 -11.85 -11.07 6.61
C ILE A 138 -10.92 -11.57 5.51
N VAL A 139 -11.42 -12.40 4.61
CA VAL A 139 -10.65 -13.04 3.54
C VAL A 139 -11.19 -12.58 2.19
N GLU A 140 -10.46 -11.70 1.52
CA GLU A 140 -10.85 -11.19 0.22
C GLU A 140 -10.28 -12.07 -0.90
N VAL A 141 -11.16 -12.54 -1.78
CA VAL A 141 -10.78 -13.27 -2.99
C VAL A 141 -10.64 -12.30 -4.16
N GLY A 142 -9.44 -12.24 -4.73
CA GLY A 142 -9.16 -11.49 -5.95
C GLY A 142 -9.89 -12.07 -7.17
N GLY A 143 -9.97 -11.29 -8.24
CA GLY A 143 -10.68 -11.70 -9.45
C GLY A 143 -12.20 -11.59 -9.34
N THR A 144 -12.88 -12.17 -10.33
CA THR A 144 -14.35 -12.15 -10.46
C THR A 144 -14.89 -13.57 -10.35
N VAL A 145 -15.98 -13.75 -9.62
CA VAL A 145 -16.68 -15.05 -9.56
C VAL A 145 -17.14 -15.44 -10.97
N GLY A 146 -16.77 -16.65 -11.40
CA GLY A 146 -16.93 -17.15 -12.76
C GLY A 146 -15.60 -17.24 -13.53
N ASP A 147 -14.56 -16.51 -13.10
CA ASP A 147 -13.22 -16.62 -13.68
C ASP A 147 -12.54 -17.92 -13.22
N ILE A 148 -11.88 -18.60 -14.15
CA ILE A 148 -11.24 -19.89 -13.88
C ILE A 148 -10.13 -19.80 -12.82
N GLU A 149 -9.45 -18.68 -12.77
CA GLU A 149 -8.32 -18.42 -11.87
C GLU A 149 -8.73 -18.42 -10.39
N SER A 150 -9.96 -18.00 -10.09
CA SER A 150 -10.45 -17.88 -8.70
C SER A 150 -11.02 -19.19 -8.14
N LEU A 151 -11.31 -20.17 -9.00
CA LEU A 151 -12.02 -21.40 -8.61
C LEU A 151 -11.33 -22.19 -7.48
N PRO A 152 -10.00 -22.39 -7.46
CA PRO A 152 -9.35 -23.12 -6.37
C PRO A 152 -9.52 -22.42 -5.00
N PHE A 153 -9.49 -21.08 -4.99
CA PHE A 153 -9.74 -20.30 -3.77
C PHE A 153 -11.19 -20.45 -3.30
N LEU A 154 -12.15 -20.26 -4.19
CA LEU A 154 -13.57 -20.38 -3.86
C LEU A 154 -13.91 -21.78 -3.35
N GLU A 155 -13.39 -22.83 -4.00
CA GLU A 155 -13.57 -24.22 -3.54
C GLU A 155 -12.94 -24.45 -2.16
N ALA A 156 -11.72 -23.93 -1.92
CA ALA A 156 -11.08 -24.05 -0.61
C ALA A 156 -11.90 -23.36 0.49
N LEU A 157 -12.43 -22.15 0.23
CA LEU A 157 -13.23 -21.42 1.20
C LEU A 157 -14.59 -22.09 1.45
N ARG A 158 -15.21 -22.68 0.40
CA ARG A 158 -16.42 -23.50 0.56
C ARG A 158 -16.17 -24.69 1.48
N GLN A 159 -15.04 -25.39 1.28
CA GLN A 159 -14.64 -26.50 2.16
C GLN A 159 -14.34 -26.02 3.58
N LEU A 160 -13.64 -24.89 3.73
CA LEU A 160 -13.31 -24.32 5.02
C LEU A 160 -14.58 -23.96 5.81
N ALA A 161 -15.59 -23.39 5.16
CA ALA A 161 -16.86 -23.06 5.80
C ALA A 161 -17.57 -24.28 6.37
N VAL A 162 -17.48 -25.43 5.70
CA VAL A 162 -18.00 -26.71 6.22
C VAL A 162 -17.16 -27.21 7.39
N GLN A 163 -15.84 -27.08 7.28
CA GLN A 163 -14.89 -27.59 8.29
C GLN A 163 -14.98 -26.81 9.62
N VAL A 164 -15.12 -25.48 9.59
CA VAL A 164 -15.17 -24.64 10.80
C VAL A 164 -16.59 -24.44 11.35
N GLY A 165 -17.59 -24.75 10.54
CA GLY A 165 -19.02 -24.57 10.86
C GLY A 165 -19.62 -23.30 10.22
N ARG A 166 -20.82 -23.43 9.70
CA ARG A 166 -21.54 -22.32 9.04
C ARG A 166 -21.91 -21.19 10.00
N GLU A 167 -22.00 -21.46 11.28
CA GLU A 167 -22.25 -20.47 12.34
C GLU A 167 -21.07 -19.52 12.55
N ARG A 168 -19.85 -19.91 12.10
CA ARG A 168 -18.61 -19.13 12.18
C ARG A 168 -18.16 -18.55 10.85
N THR A 169 -19.01 -18.61 9.83
CA THR A 169 -18.67 -18.13 8.49
C THR A 169 -19.77 -17.26 7.90
N ILE A 170 -19.35 -16.20 7.22
CA ILE A 170 -20.22 -15.33 6.41
C ILE A 170 -19.60 -15.23 5.02
N PHE A 171 -20.40 -15.41 3.97
CA PHE A 171 -20.03 -15.07 2.61
C PHE A 171 -20.66 -13.71 2.25
N MET A 172 -19.80 -12.72 2.05
CA MET A 172 -20.17 -11.37 1.62
C MET A 172 -19.81 -11.22 0.14
N HIS A 173 -20.80 -10.99 -0.70
CA HIS A 173 -20.62 -10.92 -2.15
C HIS A 173 -20.90 -9.51 -2.67
N LEU A 174 -19.89 -8.89 -3.33
CA LEU A 174 -20.02 -7.59 -3.97
C LEU A 174 -20.53 -7.75 -5.39
N THR A 175 -21.49 -6.91 -5.76
CA THR A 175 -22.07 -6.88 -7.10
C THR A 175 -22.27 -5.46 -7.60
N LEU A 176 -22.52 -5.30 -8.89
CA LEU A 176 -22.85 -4.03 -9.52
C LEU A 176 -24.36 -3.94 -9.77
N VAL A 177 -24.96 -2.84 -9.37
CA VAL A 177 -26.35 -2.46 -9.67
C VAL A 177 -26.32 -1.20 -10.53
N PRO A 178 -26.18 -1.33 -11.86
CA PRO A 178 -26.03 -0.20 -12.74
C PRO A 178 -27.33 0.58 -12.88
N TYR A 179 -27.25 1.91 -12.95
CA TYR A 179 -28.33 2.77 -13.36
C TYR A 179 -28.32 2.93 -14.89
N ILE A 180 -29.47 2.77 -15.51
CA ILE A 180 -29.62 2.94 -16.95
C ILE A 180 -30.38 4.27 -17.21
N PRO A 181 -29.69 5.33 -17.64
CA PRO A 181 -30.31 6.66 -17.80
C PRO A 181 -31.54 6.67 -18.72
N THR A 182 -31.48 5.91 -19.81
CA THR A 182 -32.59 5.81 -20.77
C THR A 182 -33.84 5.13 -20.22
N ALA A 183 -33.66 4.25 -19.21
CA ALA A 183 -34.77 3.55 -18.53
C ALA A 183 -35.19 4.27 -17.24
N GLY A 184 -34.38 5.20 -16.72
CA GLY A 184 -34.65 5.93 -15.49
C GLY A 184 -34.62 5.07 -14.22
N GLU A 185 -34.00 3.88 -14.28
CA GLU A 185 -34.00 2.91 -13.17
C GLU A 185 -32.68 2.15 -13.02
N VAL A 186 -32.42 1.63 -11.82
CA VAL A 186 -31.33 0.68 -11.58
C VAL A 186 -31.72 -0.71 -12.03
N LYS A 187 -30.75 -1.51 -12.48
CA LYS A 187 -30.97 -2.88 -12.96
C LYS A 187 -30.38 -3.92 -12.01
N THR A 188 -31.23 -4.83 -11.55
CA THR A 188 -30.86 -5.88 -10.57
C THR A 188 -30.38 -7.19 -11.21
N LYS A 189 -30.56 -7.36 -12.54
CA LYS A 189 -30.17 -8.57 -13.25
C LYS A 189 -28.68 -8.93 -13.15
N PRO A 190 -27.72 -8.00 -13.26
CA PRO A 190 -26.30 -8.33 -13.09
C PRO A 190 -26.00 -8.96 -11.73
N THR A 191 -26.60 -8.42 -10.66
CA THR A 191 -26.51 -8.99 -9.30
C THR A 191 -27.06 -10.40 -9.23
N GLN A 192 -28.27 -10.64 -9.78
CA GLN A 192 -28.90 -11.96 -9.79
C GLN A 192 -28.05 -13.00 -10.53
N HIS A 193 -27.45 -12.64 -11.67
CA HIS A 193 -26.59 -13.53 -12.44
C HIS A 193 -25.29 -13.83 -11.68
N SER A 194 -24.66 -12.81 -11.09
CA SER A 194 -23.44 -13.00 -10.30
C SER A 194 -23.65 -13.94 -9.10
N VAL A 195 -24.77 -13.79 -8.38
CA VAL A 195 -25.13 -14.68 -7.28
C VAL A 195 -25.40 -16.10 -7.80
N LYS A 196 -26.01 -16.25 -8.98
CA LYS A 196 -26.23 -17.57 -9.60
C LYS A 196 -24.91 -18.27 -9.93
N GLU A 197 -23.91 -17.55 -10.41
CA GLU A 197 -22.56 -18.12 -10.62
C GLU A 197 -21.94 -18.59 -9.30
N LEU A 198 -22.05 -17.79 -8.22
CA LEU A 198 -21.56 -18.19 -6.90
C LEU A 198 -22.28 -19.42 -6.35
N LEU A 199 -23.60 -19.51 -6.55
CA LEU A 199 -24.42 -20.69 -6.20
C LEU A 199 -24.00 -21.94 -6.97
N SER A 200 -23.57 -21.81 -8.23
CA SER A 200 -23.10 -22.96 -9.04
C SER A 200 -21.84 -23.61 -8.46
N ILE A 201 -21.05 -22.86 -7.69
CA ILE A 201 -19.88 -23.34 -6.95
C ILE A 201 -20.27 -23.98 -5.60
N GLY A 202 -21.55 -23.86 -5.21
CA GLY A 202 -22.06 -24.34 -3.91
C GLY A 202 -21.91 -23.33 -2.77
N ILE A 203 -21.79 -22.05 -3.07
CA ILE A 203 -21.68 -20.97 -2.09
C ILE A 203 -22.95 -20.11 -2.14
N GLN A 204 -23.71 -20.09 -1.01
CA GLN A 204 -24.82 -19.16 -0.80
C GLN A 204 -24.26 -17.92 -0.10
N PRO A 205 -24.40 -16.71 -0.67
CA PRO A 205 -24.03 -15.49 0.04
C PRO A 205 -24.97 -15.23 1.22
N ASP A 206 -24.41 -14.76 2.32
CA ASP A 206 -25.15 -14.31 3.52
C ASP A 206 -25.43 -12.79 3.44
N VAL A 207 -24.53 -12.03 2.79
CA VAL A 207 -24.60 -10.58 2.62
C VAL A 207 -24.31 -10.20 1.17
N LEU A 208 -25.07 -9.26 0.64
CA LEU A 208 -24.82 -8.64 -0.67
C LEU A 208 -24.47 -7.17 -0.49
N ILE A 209 -23.31 -6.76 -1.04
CA ILE A 209 -22.92 -5.37 -1.15
C ILE A 209 -23.16 -4.92 -2.59
N CYS A 210 -24.14 -4.06 -2.78
CA CYS A 210 -24.61 -3.62 -4.09
C CYS A 210 -24.00 -2.25 -4.43
N ARG A 211 -22.91 -2.23 -5.22
CA ARG A 211 -22.30 -0.99 -5.70
C ARG A 211 -23.15 -0.36 -6.79
N SER A 212 -23.34 0.95 -6.68
CA SER A 212 -24.07 1.76 -7.66
C SER A 212 -23.59 3.21 -7.57
N ASP A 213 -23.87 4.02 -8.60
CA ASP A 213 -23.64 5.47 -8.58
C ASP A 213 -24.58 6.20 -7.58
N ARG A 214 -25.59 5.51 -7.07
CA ARG A 214 -26.62 6.03 -6.13
C ARG A 214 -27.07 4.98 -5.14
N MET A 215 -27.84 5.38 -4.13
CA MET A 215 -28.48 4.42 -3.23
C MET A 215 -29.47 3.53 -4.01
N VAL A 216 -29.39 2.22 -3.79
CA VAL A 216 -30.34 1.26 -4.37
C VAL A 216 -31.72 1.47 -3.70
N PRO A 217 -32.78 1.73 -4.47
CA PRO A 217 -34.12 1.95 -3.90
C PRO A 217 -34.63 0.76 -3.10
N PRO A 218 -35.51 0.97 -2.09
CA PRO A 218 -36.04 -0.11 -1.24
C PRO A 218 -36.70 -1.25 -2.03
N ASN A 219 -37.50 -0.93 -3.05
CA ASN A 219 -38.17 -1.94 -3.86
C ASN A 219 -37.16 -2.83 -4.62
N GLU A 220 -36.07 -2.24 -5.11
CA GLU A 220 -35.03 -3.01 -5.80
C GLU A 220 -34.19 -3.82 -4.80
N ARG A 221 -33.98 -3.32 -3.57
CA ARG A 221 -33.35 -4.10 -2.50
C ARG A 221 -34.18 -5.32 -2.13
N ALA A 222 -35.48 -5.15 -1.92
CA ALA A 222 -36.40 -6.26 -1.64
C ALA A 222 -36.41 -7.28 -2.78
N LYS A 223 -36.39 -6.82 -4.04
CA LYS A 223 -36.29 -7.69 -5.23
C LYS A 223 -34.96 -8.48 -5.25
N ILE A 224 -33.82 -7.82 -4.99
CA ILE A 224 -32.52 -8.48 -4.90
C ILE A 224 -32.54 -9.53 -3.79
N ALA A 225 -33.04 -9.19 -2.61
CA ALA A 225 -33.16 -10.10 -1.47
C ALA A 225 -33.94 -11.36 -1.83
N LEU A 226 -35.10 -11.21 -2.45
CA LEU A 226 -35.96 -12.32 -2.89
C LEU A 226 -35.26 -13.24 -3.91
N PHE A 227 -34.68 -12.66 -4.98
CA PHE A 227 -34.06 -13.44 -6.06
C PHE A 227 -32.72 -14.07 -5.69
N CYS A 228 -32.02 -13.51 -4.71
CA CYS A 228 -30.71 -13.99 -4.25
C CYS A 228 -30.77 -14.80 -2.98
N ASN A 229 -31.98 -15.01 -2.43
CA ASN A 229 -32.21 -15.77 -1.19
C ASN A 229 -31.39 -15.26 0.00
N VAL A 230 -31.40 -13.94 0.23
CA VAL A 230 -30.78 -13.27 1.37
C VAL A 230 -31.81 -12.41 2.11
N PRO A 231 -31.66 -12.19 3.42
CA PRO A 231 -32.53 -11.25 4.14
C PRO A 231 -32.40 -9.83 3.59
N GLU A 232 -33.49 -9.07 3.51
CA GLU A 232 -33.46 -7.69 2.98
C GLU A 232 -32.47 -6.80 3.77
N ARG A 233 -32.35 -6.97 5.10
CA ARG A 233 -31.37 -6.28 5.94
C ARG A 233 -29.91 -6.60 5.60
N ALA A 234 -29.65 -7.68 4.85
CA ALA A 234 -28.32 -8.07 4.39
C ALA A 234 -28.02 -7.62 2.95
N VAL A 235 -28.93 -6.88 2.30
CA VAL A 235 -28.70 -6.22 1.02
C VAL A 235 -28.28 -4.79 1.29
N ILE A 236 -26.99 -4.53 1.23
CA ILE A 236 -26.36 -3.25 1.58
C ILE A 236 -26.06 -2.46 0.32
N SER A 237 -26.47 -1.22 0.27
CA SER A 237 -26.17 -0.31 -0.83
C SER A 237 -24.83 0.38 -0.62
N LEU A 238 -23.91 0.23 -1.57
CA LEU A 238 -22.61 0.92 -1.60
C LEU A 238 -22.61 1.91 -2.76
N LYS A 239 -23.07 3.14 -2.47
CA LYS A 239 -23.03 4.21 -3.47
C LYS A 239 -21.61 4.76 -3.66
N ASP A 240 -21.31 5.25 -4.83
CA ASP A 240 -20.10 6.00 -5.09
C ASP A 240 -20.03 7.24 -4.18
N VAL A 241 -18.85 7.46 -3.60
CA VAL A 241 -18.59 8.53 -2.63
C VAL A 241 -17.39 9.37 -3.07
N SER A 242 -17.33 10.62 -2.63
CA SER A 242 -16.20 11.52 -2.92
C SER A 242 -14.93 11.18 -2.16
N SER A 243 -15.05 10.47 -1.05
CA SER A 243 -13.94 9.97 -0.23
C SER A 243 -14.22 8.55 0.24
N ILE A 244 -13.25 7.66 0.05
CA ILE A 244 -13.35 6.27 0.53
C ILE A 244 -13.52 6.18 2.05
N TYR A 245 -13.08 7.20 2.78
CA TYR A 245 -13.19 7.28 4.24
C TYR A 245 -14.63 7.54 4.74
N GLN A 246 -15.59 7.84 3.83
CA GLN A 246 -17.02 7.89 4.15
C GLN A 246 -17.67 6.50 4.23
N ILE A 247 -17.04 5.48 3.65
CA ILE A 247 -17.65 4.15 3.50
C ILE A 247 -17.91 3.47 4.85
N PRO A 248 -17.02 3.53 5.87
CA PRO A 248 -17.34 2.96 7.18
C PRO A 248 -18.67 3.48 7.75
N ALA A 249 -18.87 4.79 7.77
CA ALA A 249 -20.12 5.38 8.24
C ALA A 249 -21.33 4.99 7.37
N LEU A 250 -21.14 4.90 6.04
CA LEU A 250 -22.22 4.47 5.12
C LEU A 250 -22.65 3.02 5.37
N LEU A 251 -21.72 2.11 5.60
CA LEU A 251 -22.01 0.70 5.90
C LEU A 251 -22.65 0.54 7.29
N LYS A 252 -22.12 1.23 8.32
CA LYS A 252 -22.68 1.24 9.66
C LYS A 252 -24.12 1.77 9.66
N SER A 253 -24.40 2.84 8.94
CA SER A 253 -25.75 3.44 8.87
C SER A 253 -26.83 2.50 8.33
N GLN A 254 -26.43 1.42 7.66
CA GLN A 254 -27.32 0.37 7.14
C GLN A 254 -27.36 -0.89 8.02
N GLY A 255 -26.65 -0.88 9.17
CA GLY A 255 -26.66 -1.97 10.15
C GLY A 255 -25.85 -3.20 9.73
N LEU A 256 -24.83 -3.04 8.87
CA LEU A 256 -24.02 -4.19 8.43
C LEU A 256 -23.25 -4.82 9.59
N ASP A 257 -22.66 -4.02 10.44
CA ASP A 257 -21.90 -4.48 11.60
C ASP A 257 -22.80 -5.17 12.65
N ASP A 258 -24.01 -4.65 12.88
CA ASP A 258 -25.00 -5.29 13.73
C ASP A 258 -25.43 -6.66 13.18
N PHE A 259 -25.69 -6.74 11.86
CA PHE A 259 -25.99 -8.00 11.20
C PHE A 259 -24.88 -9.04 11.40
N ILE A 260 -23.60 -8.64 11.28
CA ILE A 260 -22.45 -9.53 11.45
C ILE A 260 -22.30 -9.96 12.91
N CYS A 261 -22.44 -9.03 13.86
CA CYS A 261 -22.39 -9.35 15.29
C CYS A 261 -23.51 -10.30 15.70
N ASP A 262 -24.73 -10.06 15.24
CA ASP A 262 -25.88 -10.97 15.44
C ASP A 262 -25.59 -12.37 14.91
N ARG A 263 -25.05 -12.43 13.66
CA ARG A 263 -24.82 -13.70 12.97
C ARG A 263 -23.73 -14.54 13.62
N PHE A 264 -22.73 -13.90 14.21
CA PHE A 264 -21.64 -14.56 14.96
C PHE A 264 -21.91 -14.65 16.47
N HIS A 265 -23.07 -14.19 16.94
CA HIS A 265 -23.43 -14.15 18.36
C HIS A 265 -22.41 -13.42 19.24
N LEU A 266 -21.84 -12.30 18.70
CA LEU A 266 -20.87 -11.48 19.40
C LEU A 266 -21.58 -10.43 20.26
N THR A 267 -21.15 -10.35 21.53
CA THR A 267 -21.54 -9.25 22.42
C THR A 267 -20.40 -8.24 22.44
N CYS A 268 -20.59 -7.09 21.81
CA CYS A 268 -19.63 -6.01 21.70
C CYS A 268 -20.35 -4.65 21.74
N PRO A 269 -19.68 -3.55 22.11
CA PRO A 269 -20.27 -2.22 22.11
C PRO A 269 -20.62 -1.77 20.68
N GLU A 270 -21.36 -0.68 20.56
CA GLU A 270 -21.55 0.00 19.28
C GLU A 270 -20.21 0.55 18.76
N ALA A 271 -20.08 0.64 17.44
CA ALA A 271 -18.87 1.16 16.82
C ALA A 271 -18.70 2.67 17.08
N ASP A 272 -17.58 3.06 17.66
CA ASP A 272 -17.17 4.46 17.77
C ASP A 272 -16.38 4.89 16.53
N LEU A 273 -17.01 5.68 15.66
CA LEU A 273 -16.40 6.20 14.43
C LEU A 273 -15.87 7.64 14.56
N SER A 274 -15.69 8.15 15.78
CA SER A 274 -15.27 9.55 16.04
C SER A 274 -13.94 9.90 15.35
N GLU A 275 -12.95 8.98 15.30
CA GLU A 275 -11.70 9.18 14.55
C GLU A 275 -11.96 9.35 13.04
N TRP A 276 -12.90 8.61 12.47
CA TRP A 276 -13.28 8.72 11.07
C TRP A 276 -14.05 10.02 10.77
N GLU A 277 -14.92 10.43 11.68
CA GLU A 277 -15.60 11.72 11.60
C GLU A 277 -14.61 12.89 11.62
N GLN A 278 -13.56 12.79 12.46
CA GLN A 278 -12.48 13.76 12.49
C GLN A 278 -11.72 13.84 11.16
N VAL A 279 -11.38 12.69 10.54
CA VAL A 279 -10.75 12.63 9.21
C VAL A 279 -11.62 13.32 8.17
N LEU A 280 -12.91 13.01 8.15
CA LEU A 280 -13.86 13.60 7.19
C LEU A 280 -14.03 15.11 7.42
N TYR A 281 -14.06 15.54 8.67
CA TYR A 281 -14.12 16.95 9.02
C TYR A 281 -12.89 17.72 8.51
N GLN A 282 -11.69 17.17 8.74
CA GLN A 282 -10.44 17.76 8.28
C GLN A 282 -10.38 17.85 6.75
N GLN A 283 -10.83 16.80 6.07
CA GLN A 283 -10.90 16.76 4.61
C GLN A 283 -11.90 17.79 4.04
N ALA A 284 -13.05 17.97 4.68
CA ALA A 284 -14.11 18.84 4.20
C ALA A 284 -13.86 20.34 4.50
N ASN A 285 -12.96 20.65 5.45
CA ASN A 285 -12.72 22.01 5.93
C ASN A 285 -11.25 22.44 5.80
N PRO A 286 -10.67 22.44 4.59
CA PRO A 286 -9.32 22.94 4.38
C PRO A 286 -9.28 24.46 4.60
N THR A 287 -8.15 24.99 5.09
CA THR A 287 -7.91 26.43 5.29
C THR A 287 -7.04 27.05 4.20
N GLY A 288 -6.64 26.25 3.22
CA GLY A 288 -5.84 26.67 2.06
C GLY A 288 -5.46 25.47 1.22
N GLU A 289 -4.57 25.70 0.27
CA GLU A 289 -4.07 24.66 -0.61
C GLU A 289 -2.57 24.80 -0.85
N VAL A 290 -1.96 23.71 -1.33
CA VAL A 290 -0.57 23.65 -1.80
C VAL A 290 -0.48 22.78 -3.04
N THR A 291 0.46 23.12 -3.93
CA THR A 291 0.74 22.34 -5.14
C THR A 291 2.08 21.64 -5.01
N ILE A 292 2.05 20.31 -4.95
CA ILE A 292 3.23 19.45 -4.85
C ILE A 292 3.54 18.84 -6.22
N GLY A 293 4.75 19.10 -6.73
CA GLY A 293 5.27 18.42 -7.91
C GLY A 293 5.78 17.03 -7.55
N MET A 294 5.12 15.98 -8.05
CA MET A 294 5.63 14.61 -7.96
C MET A 294 6.39 14.28 -9.24
N VAL A 295 7.73 14.23 -9.14
CA VAL A 295 8.62 13.99 -10.29
C VAL A 295 9.03 12.52 -10.32
N GLY A 296 8.39 11.75 -11.19
CA GLY A 296 8.50 10.29 -11.23
C GLY A 296 8.56 9.71 -12.64
N LYS A 297 8.46 8.37 -12.74
CA LYS A 297 8.50 7.61 -14.00
C LYS A 297 7.14 7.14 -14.50
N TYR A 298 6.17 6.98 -13.60
CA TYR A 298 4.87 6.33 -13.86
C TYR A 298 3.73 7.32 -13.66
N THR A 299 3.92 8.53 -14.20
CA THR A 299 3.03 9.67 -13.98
C THR A 299 1.65 9.52 -14.64
N GLU A 300 1.55 8.63 -15.64
CA GLU A 300 0.27 8.33 -16.32
C GLU A 300 -0.63 7.38 -15.50
N LEU A 301 -0.09 6.70 -14.48
CA LEU A 301 -0.81 5.72 -13.68
C LEU A 301 -0.77 6.08 -12.18
N PRO A 302 -1.80 6.77 -11.66
CA PRO A 302 -1.84 7.19 -10.25
C PRO A 302 -1.66 6.05 -9.24
N ASP A 303 -2.12 4.83 -9.58
CA ASP A 303 -2.00 3.65 -8.70
C ASP A 303 -0.57 3.13 -8.56
N ALA A 304 0.37 3.53 -9.46
CA ALA A 304 1.79 3.24 -9.28
C ALA A 304 2.41 3.97 -8.08
N TYR A 305 1.78 5.04 -7.61
CA TYR A 305 2.18 5.86 -6.47
C TYR A 305 1.07 5.96 -5.42
N LYS A 306 0.27 4.90 -5.27
CA LYS A 306 -0.94 4.94 -4.44
C LYS A 306 -0.66 5.36 -3.00
N SER A 307 0.31 4.75 -2.33
CA SER A 307 0.65 5.07 -0.95
C SER A 307 1.24 6.48 -0.81
N VAL A 308 2.06 6.95 -1.74
CA VAL A 308 2.58 8.33 -1.74
C VAL A 308 1.45 9.34 -1.88
N ASN A 309 0.52 9.09 -2.82
CA ASN A 309 -0.65 9.93 -3.03
C ASN A 309 -1.54 10.02 -1.78
N GLU A 310 -1.79 8.89 -1.13
CA GLU A 310 -2.57 8.85 0.11
C GLU A 310 -1.80 9.54 1.26
N ALA A 311 -0.48 9.32 1.40
CA ALA A 311 0.33 9.97 2.44
C ALA A 311 0.33 11.50 2.31
N LEU A 312 0.40 12.04 1.09
CA LEU A 312 0.28 13.48 0.83
C LEU A 312 -1.11 14.00 1.23
N LYS A 313 -2.19 13.27 0.91
CA LYS A 313 -3.55 13.63 1.33
C LYS A 313 -3.70 13.60 2.85
N HIS A 314 -3.18 12.56 3.52
CA HIS A 314 -3.21 12.45 4.98
C HIS A 314 -2.49 13.63 5.64
N ALA A 315 -1.32 14.02 5.12
CA ALA A 315 -0.62 15.21 5.56
C ALA A 315 -1.44 16.50 5.32
N GLY A 316 -2.16 16.55 4.20
CA GLY A 316 -3.12 17.60 3.92
C GLY A 316 -4.22 17.69 4.98
N PHE A 317 -4.82 16.56 5.37
CA PHE A 317 -5.84 16.52 6.44
C PHE A 317 -5.29 17.09 7.75
N LYS A 318 -4.12 16.62 8.18
CA LYS A 318 -3.46 17.06 9.43
C LYS A 318 -3.12 18.55 9.42
N ASN A 319 -2.68 19.09 8.30
CA ASN A 319 -2.38 20.51 8.13
C ASN A 319 -3.61 21.36 7.75
N ARG A 320 -4.78 20.74 7.55
CA ARG A 320 -5.99 21.36 7.04
C ARG A 320 -5.77 22.08 5.69
N LEU A 321 -5.08 21.38 4.78
CA LEU A 321 -4.76 21.88 3.45
C LEU A 321 -5.28 20.91 2.37
N THR A 322 -5.73 21.45 1.26
CA THR A 322 -5.88 20.69 0.02
C THR A 322 -4.51 20.53 -0.61
N VAL A 323 -4.10 19.29 -0.87
CA VAL A 323 -2.85 19.00 -1.56
C VAL A 323 -3.16 18.68 -3.02
N ASN A 324 -2.77 19.58 -3.92
CA ASN A 324 -2.86 19.40 -5.35
C ASN A 324 -1.58 18.72 -5.84
N ILE A 325 -1.67 17.49 -6.37
CA ILE A 325 -0.51 16.74 -6.85
C ILE A 325 -0.38 16.97 -8.36
N LYS A 326 0.73 17.59 -8.78
CA LYS A 326 1.09 17.74 -10.19
C LYS A 326 2.11 16.66 -10.55
N TYR A 327 1.68 15.68 -11.35
CA TYR A 327 2.56 14.62 -11.84
C TYR A 327 3.44 15.16 -12.98
N ILE A 328 4.75 14.93 -12.88
CA ILE A 328 5.75 15.39 -13.85
C ILE A 328 6.63 14.20 -14.20
N ASP A 329 6.69 13.84 -15.50
CA ASP A 329 7.61 12.80 -15.94
C ASP A 329 9.04 13.34 -15.84
N SER A 330 9.91 12.57 -15.20
CA SER A 330 11.31 12.95 -15.04
C SER A 330 12.06 13.07 -16.38
N GLN A 331 11.65 12.35 -17.43
CA GLN A 331 12.19 12.51 -18.79
C GLN A 331 11.78 13.87 -19.41
N ASP A 332 10.62 14.40 -19.03
CA ASP A 332 10.22 15.74 -19.45
C ASP A 332 11.13 16.82 -18.85
N VAL A 333 11.60 16.62 -17.62
CA VAL A 333 12.60 17.52 -17.02
C VAL A 333 13.92 17.47 -17.79
N GLU A 334 14.37 16.29 -18.25
CA GLU A 334 15.57 16.15 -19.07
C GLU A 334 15.45 16.86 -20.41
N THR A 335 14.30 16.75 -21.08
CA THR A 335 14.12 17.20 -22.46
C THR A 335 13.59 18.63 -22.56
N LYS A 336 12.72 19.06 -21.65
CA LYS A 336 12.07 20.39 -21.65
C LYS A 336 12.73 21.37 -20.67
N GLY A 337 13.64 20.87 -19.80
CA GLY A 337 14.31 21.67 -18.79
C GLY A 337 13.50 21.89 -17.53
N VAL A 338 14.13 22.53 -16.55
CA VAL A 338 13.57 22.74 -15.18
C VAL A 338 12.45 23.78 -15.13
N GLU A 339 12.17 24.50 -16.21
CA GLU A 339 11.11 25.51 -16.28
C GLU A 339 9.71 24.92 -15.96
N ILE A 340 9.50 23.62 -16.24
CA ILE A 340 8.24 22.93 -15.96
C ILE A 340 7.98 22.75 -14.46
N LEU A 341 8.99 22.98 -13.62
CA LEU A 341 8.95 22.90 -12.16
C LEU A 341 8.55 24.23 -11.51
N LYS A 342 8.43 25.31 -12.28
CA LYS A 342 8.03 26.62 -11.75
C LYS A 342 6.63 26.63 -11.15
N GLY A 343 6.48 27.38 -10.07
CA GLY A 343 5.19 27.56 -9.40
C GLY A 343 4.77 26.38 -8.53
N LEU A 344 5.69 25.45 -8.23
CA LEU A 344 5.46 24.38 -7.24
C LEU A 344 5.79 24.89 -5.84
N ASP A 345 4.94 24.57 -4.87
CA ASP A 345 5.15 24.92 -3.47
C ASP A 345 6.12 23.95 -2.77
N GLY A 346 6.18 22.71 -3.27
CA GLY A 346 7.11 21.67 -2.84
C GLY A 346 7.33 20.63 -3.93
N ILE A 347 8.44 19.90 -3.86
CA ILE A 347 8.83 18.86 -4.82
C ILE A 347 9.06 17.55 -4.10
N LEU A 348 8.43 16.49 -4.56
CA LEU A 348 8.62 15.12 -4.09
C LEU A 348 9.18 14.25 -5.23
N VAL A 349 10.29 13.56 -4.96
CA VAL A 349 10.85 12.55 -5.86
C VAL A 349 10.66 11.18 -5.21
N PRO A 350 9.75 10.34 -5.73
CA PRO A 350 9.43 9.04 -5.16
C PRO A 350 10.47 7.97 -5.50
N GLY A 351 10.33 6.82 -4.87
CA GLY A 351 11.08 5.60 -5.17
C GLY A 351 10.93 5.12 -6.62
N GLY A 352 11.79 4.21 -7.03
CA GLY A 352 11.79 3.59 -8.35
C GLY A 352 13.09 2.85 -8.61
N PHE A 353 13.15 2.08 -9.70
CA PHE A 353 14.30 1.31 -10.12
C PHE A 353 14.73 1.65 -11.55
N GLY A 354 16.02 1.43 -11.85
CA GLY A 354 16.59 1.56 -13.19
C GLY A 354 16.85 3.01 -13.63
N TYR A 355 17.56 3.16 -14.74
CA TYR A 355 18.20 4.39 -15.18
C TYR A 355 17.29 5.42 -15.88
N ARG A 356 16.08 5.02 -16.32
CA ARG A 356 15.18 5.91 -17.08
C ARG A 356 14.77 7.14 -16.25
N GLY A 357 15.01 8.35 -16.78
CA GLY A 357 14.62 9.63 -16.16
C GLY A 357 15.43 9.99 -14.91
N VAL A 358 16.60 9.38 -14.70
CA VAL A 358 17.44 9.64 -13.51
C VAL A 358 18.04 11.03 -13.55
N GLU A 359 18.57 11.48 -14.69
CA GLU A 359 19.17 12.81 -14.81
C GLU A 359 18.11 13.91 -14.59
N GLY A 360 16.87 13.71 -15.06
CA GLY A 360 15.77 14.63 -14.77
C GLY A 360 15.43 14.71 -13.28
N LYS A 361 15.55 13.62 -12.55
CA LYS A 361 15.38 13.62 -11.08
C LYS A 361 16.55 14.34 -10.39
N ILE A 362 17.79 14.15 -10.87
CA ILE A 362 18.98 14.87 -10.38
C ILE A 362 18.83 16.37 -10.63
N LEU A 363 18.41 16.78 -11.85
CA LEU A 363 18.12 18.17 -12.18
C LEU A 363 17.00 18.75 -11.31
N THR A 364 15.99 17.94 -10.99
CA THR A 364 14.89 18.32 -10.10
C THR A 364 15.37 18.59 -8.67
N ALA A 365 16.23 17.71 -8.12
CA ALA A 365 16.83 17.91 -6.80
C ALA A 365 17.71 19.17 -6.77
N LYS A 366 18.50 19.41 -7.83
CA LYS A 366 19.28 20.63 -7.99
C LYS A 366 18.40 21.88 -7.98
N TYR A 367 17.33 21.86 -8.80
CA TYR A 367 16.40 22.99 -8.88
C TYR A 367 15.76 23.29 -7.53
N ALA A 368 15.31 22.27 -6.80
CA ALA A 368 14.75 22.43 -5.47
C ALA A 368 15.76 23.05 -4.48
N ARG A 369 17.00 22.54 -4.45
CA ARG A 369 18.06 23.02 -3.58
C ARG A 369 18.45 24.48 -3.87
N GLU A 370 18.65 24.82 -5.14
CA GLU A 370 19.11 26.16 -5.55
C GLU A 370 18.02 27.24 -5.43
N ASN A 371 16.74 26.85 -5.53
CA ASN A 371 15.61 27.78 -5.45
C ASN A 371 14.89 27.75 -4.08
N ASN A 372 15.45 27.07 -3.08
CA ASN A 372 14.89 26.94 -1.75
C ASN A 372 13.46 26.38 -1.71
N ILE A 373 13.10 25.49 -2.65
CA ILE A 373 11.81 24.83 -2.70
C ILE A 373 11.86 23.58 -1.81
N PRO A 374 10.93 23.39 -0.87
CA PRO A 374 10.86 22.19 -0.04
C PRO A 374 10.96 20.89 -0.86
N TYR A 375 11.88 20.01 -0.47
CA TYR A 375 12.19 18.77 -1.17
C TYR A 375 12.04 17.55 -0.26
N LEU A 376 11.24 16.57 -0.71
CA LEU A 376 11.18 15.25 -0.09
C LEU A 376 11.65 14.20 -1.10
N GLY A 377 12.75 13.51 -0.79
CA GLY A 377 13.27 12.39 -1.59
C GLY A 377 13.01 11.07 -0.89
N ILE A 378 12.37 10.10 -1.56
CA ILE A 378 12.06 8.77 -1.02
C ILE A 378 12.85 7.72 -1.79
N CYS A 379 13.64 6.88 -1.11
CA CYS A 379 14.40 5.77 -1.66
C CYS A 379 15.31 6.24 -2.81
N LEU A 380 14.96 5.98 -4.07
CA LEU A 380 15.68 6.55 -5.22
C LEU A 380 15.76 8.08 -5.17
N GLY A 381 14.73 8.74 -4.63
CA GLY A 381 14.71 10.20 -4.43
C GLY A 381 15.83 10.69 -3.50
N MET A 382 16.19 9.92 -2.47
CA MET A 382 17.35 10.20 -1.63
C MET A 382 18.65 9.99 -2.41
N GLN A 383 18.75 8.91 -3.16
CA GLN A 383 19.97 8.57 -3.93
C GLN A 383 20.29 9.62 -4.98
N VAL A 384 19.29 10.10 -5.73
CA VAL A 384 19.51 11.17 -6.73
C VAL A 384 19.83 12.51 -6.07
N ALA A 385 19.30 12.81 -4.90
CA ALA A 385 19.65 14.01 -4.13
C ALA A 385 21.11 13.95 -3.64
N LEU A 386 21.58 12.78 -3.21
CA LEU A 386 22.97 12.55 -2.83
C LEU A 386 23.92 12.73 -4.03
N ILE A 387 23.58 12.15 -5.19
CA ILE A 387 24.34 12.26 -6.43
C ILE A 387 24.40 13.74 -6.87
N GLU A 388 23.28 14.44 -6.84
CA GLU A 388 23.22 15.88 -7.13
C GLU A 388 24.17 16.68 -6.25
N PHE A 389 24.07 16.49 -4.94
CA PHE A 389 24.90 17.21 -3.98
C PHE A 389 26.39 16.88 -4.15
N ALA A 390 26.72 15.63 -4.38
CA ALA A 390 28.08 15.19 -4.66
C ALA A 390 28.64 15.87 -5.90
N ARG A 391 27.88 15.92 -7.01
CA ARG A 391 28.32 16.55 -8.28
C ARG A 391 28.48 18.06 -8.17
N ASN A 392 27.47 18.75 -7.63
CA ASN A 392 27.37 20.20 -7.75
C ASN A 392 27.88 20.96 -6.51
N VAL A 393 28.00 20.31 -5.35
CA VAL A 393 28.45 20.95 -4.10
C VAL A 393 29.76 20.37 -3.59
N ALA A 394 29.92 19.03 -3.60
CA ALA A 394 31.13 18.38 -3.09
C ALA A 394 32.27 18.24 -4.13
N GLY A 395 32.07 18.73 -5.36
CA GLY A 395 33.09 18.74 -6.42
C GLY A 395 33.40 17.36 -7.03
N MET A 396 32.49 16.39 -6.87
CA MET A 396 32.61 15.03 -7.39
C MET A 396 31.86 14.90 -8.72
N SER A 397 32.42 15.50 -9.79
CA SER A 397 31.73 15.65 -11.09
C SER A 397 31.27 14.34 -11.74
N HIS A 398 31.91 13.21 -11.40
CA HIS A 398 31.61 11.87 -11.90
C HIS A 398 30.79 11.02 -10.91
N ALA A 399 30.26 11.64 -9.85
CA ALA A 399 29.42 10.93 -8.88
C ALA A 399 28.18 10.33 -9.54
N ASN A 400 27.92 9.05 -9.27
CA ASN A 400 26.79 8.32 -9.83
C ASN A 400 26.42 7.14 -8.93
N SER A 401 25.42 6.35 -9.34
CA SER A 401 25.09 5.05 -8.78
C SER A 401 25.60 3.93 -9.69
N SER A 402 26.13 2.85 -9.11
CA SER A 402 26.47 1.63 -9.86
C SER A 402 25.23 0.92 -10.42
N GLU A 403 24.02 1.27 -9.99
CA GLU A 403 22.77 0.85 -10.63
C GLU A 403 22.63 1.42 -12.05
N PHE A 404 23.06 2.66 -12.25
CA PHE A 404 22.86 3.39 -13.52
C PHE A 404 24.04 3.23 -14.45
N ASP A 405 25.27 3.21 -13.87
CA ASP A 405 26.52 3.03 -14.58
C ASP A 405 27.49 2.16 -13.75
N ARG A 406 27.63 0.91 -14.18
CA ARG A 406 28.53 -0.07 -13.52
C ARG A 406 30.02 0.29 -13.65
N THR A 407 30.37 1.21 -14.54
CA THR A 407 31.75 1.66 -14.77
C THR A 407 32.05 3.01 -14.13
N CYS A 408 31.13 3.54 -13.35
CA CYS A 408 31.21 4.85 -12.71
C CYS A 408 32.46 4.94 -11.80
N GLU A 409 33.24 6.00 -11.99
CA GLU A 409 34.50 6.23 -11.23
C GLU A 409 34.24 6.64 -9.77
N GLN A 410 33.11 7.26 -9.50
CA GLN A 410 32.73 7.75 -8.17
C GLN A 410 31.34 7.23 -7.79
N PRO A 411 31.19 5.93 -7.46
CA PRO A 411 29.91 5.32 -7.09
C PRO A 411 29.51 5.74 -5.68
N VAL A 412 28.90 6.92 -5.53
CA VAL A 412 28.40 7.42 -4.24
C VAL A 412 27.21 6.62 -3.73
N VAL A 413 26.57 5.86 -4.62
CA VAL A 413 25.55 4.86 -4.34
C VAL A 413 25.93 3.56 -5.05
N GLY A 414 25.84 2.41 -4.36
CA GLY A 414 26.21 1.12 -4.94
C GLY A 414 25.66 -0.06 -4.15
N LEU A 415 25.93 -1.28 -4.62
CA LEU A 415 25.58 -2.50 -3.89
C LEU A 415 26.46 -2.67 -2.64
N ILE A 416 25.93 -3.19 -1.54
CA ILE A 416 26.71 -3.46 -0.31
C ILE A 416 27.91 -4.39 -0.57
N THR A 417 27.87 -5.16 -1.63
CA THR A 417 28.96 -6.09 -2.03
C THR A 417 30.14 -5.42 -2.71
N GLU A 418 30.00 -4.16 -3.11
CA GLU A 418 31.01 -3.43 -3.88
C GLU A 418 31.99 -2.64 -3.01
N TRP A 419 31.78 -2.57 -1.70
CA TRP A 419 32.68 -1.94 -0.75
C TRP A 419 32.90 -2.78 0.51
N GLN A 420 34.07 -2.61 1.09
CA GLN A 420 34.41 -3.24 2.35
C GLN A 420 33.71 -2.52 3.50
N ASP A 421 33.31 -3.29 4.53
CA ASP A 421 32.87 -2.70 5.79
C ASP A 421 34.05 -1.94 6.49
N ALA A 422 33.75 -1.18 7.53
CA ALA A 422 34.76 -0.44 8.29
C ALA A 422 35.86 -1.34 8.88
N ASP A 423 35.65 -2.66 8.96
CA ASP A 423 36.56 -3.68 9.47
C ASP A 423 37.32 -4.39 8.34
N GLY A 424 37.12 -4.00 7.06
CA GLY A 424 37.81 -4.56 5.90
C GLY A 424 37.31 -5.91 5.41
N ASN A 425 36.16 -6.38 5.93
CA ASN A 425 35.55 -7.63 5.47
C ASN A 425 34.64 -7.36 4.26
N THR A 426 34.87 -8.08 3.18
CA THR A 426 34.01 -8.06 2.00
C THR A 426 32.87 -9.04 2.20
N GLU A 427 31.67 -8.58 2.45
CA GLU A 427 30.47 -9.44 2.32
C GLU A 427 30.25 -9.77 0.85
N VAL A 428 30.61 -10.97 0.43
CA VAL A 428 30.45 -11.43 -0.96
C VAL A 428 29.00 -11.84 -1.18
N ARG A 429 28.19 -10.92 -1.69
CA ARG A 429 26.90 -11.25 -2.33
C ARG A 429 27.14 -11.29 -3.84
N SER A 430 26.98 -12.44 -4.48
CA SER A 430 27.27 -12.58 -5.90
C SER A 430 26.13 -12.04 -6.77
N ASP A 431 26.44 -11.47 -7.93
CA ASP A 431 25.50 -11.08 -9.02
C ASP A 431 24.57 -12.21 -9.51
N LYS A 432 24.81 -13.45 -9.04
CA LYS A 432 24.07 -14.68 -9.39
C LYS A 432 23.07 -15.10 -8.32
N SER A 433 23.01 -14.41 -7.17
CA SER A 433 21.96 -14.67 -6.20
C SER A 433 20.62 -14.17 -6.76
N ASP A 434 19.59 -14.95 -6.52
CA ASP A 434 18.20 -14.68 -6.90
C ASP A 434 17.89 -13.20 -6.72
N LEU A 435 17.39 -12.51 -7.77
CA LEU A 435 17.13 -11.07 -7.77
C LEU A 435 16.24 -10.61 -6.61
N GLY A 436 15.43 -11.48 -6.02
CA GLY A 436 14.65 -11.24 -4.81
C GLY A 436 15.46 -11.32 -3.49
N GLY A 437 16.61 -12.03 -3.46
CA GLY A 437 17.33 -12.36 -2.22
C GLY A 437 18.29 -11.29 -1.69
N THR A 438 18.54 -10.18 -2.42
CA THR A 438 19.52 -9.15 -2.04
C THR A 438 18.88 -7.82 -1.60
N MET A 439 17.55 -7.71 -1.61
CA MET A 439 16.87 -6.47 -1.19
C MET A 439 16.76 -6.37 0.34
N ARG A 440 16.94 -5.16 0.85
CA ARG A 440 16.45 -4.80 2.18
C ARG A 440 14.93 -4.61 2.07
N LEU A 441 14.19 -5.42 2.81
CA LEU A 441 12.74 -5.48 2.78
C LEU A 441 12.16 -5.39 4.20
N GLY A 442 11.04 -4.68 4.32
CA GLY A 442 10.28 -4.59 5.56
C GLY A 442 10.82 -3.59 6.56
N ALA A 443 10.27 -3.64 7.76
CA ALA A 443 10.55 -2.67 8.82
C ALA A 443 11.94 -2.85 9.40
N GLN A 444 12.68 -1.74 9.51
CA GLN A 444 13.99 -1.69 10.12
C GLN A 444 14.12 -0.44 10.99
N LYS A 445 14.91 -0.58 12.05
CA LYS A 445 15.17 0.52 12.98
C LYS A 445 16.16 1.52 12.38
N CYS A 446 15.85 2.80 12.58
CA CYS A 446 16.70 3.92 12.21
C CYS A 446 16.94 4.82 13.43
N HIS A 447 18.20 5.13 13.72
CA HIS A 447 18.60 6.08 14.76
C HIS A 447 18.69 7.49 14.20
N LEU A 448 18.01 8.44 14.83
CA LEU A 448 17.94 9.84 14.40
C LEU A 448 18.95 10.70 15.18
N ALA A 449 19.73 11.50 14.45
CA ALA A 449 20.72 12.39 15.03
C ALA A 449 20.07 13.47 15.90
N GLU A 450 20.71 13.80 17.02
CA GLU A 450 20.26 14.87 17.89
C GLU A 450 20.30 16.22 17.16
N GLY A 451 19.25 17.04 17.35
CA GLY A 451 19.10 18.35 16.71
C GLY A 451 18.71 18.30 15.23
N SER A 452 18.58 17.12 14.61
CA SER A 452 18.13 17.00 13.22
C SER A 452 16.65 17.37 13.06
N LEU A 453 16.28 17.81 11.85
CA LEU A 453 14.89 18.09 11.51
C LEU A 453 14.05 16.80 11.59
N ALA A 454 14.58 15.68 11.10
CA ALA A 454 13.90 14.37 11.20
C ALA A 454 13.57 14.03 12.67
N ARG A 455 14.54 14.17 13.60
CA ARG A 455 14.28 13.90 15.03
C ARG A 455 13.22 14.82 15.62
N GLN A 456 13.18 16.08 15.20
CA GLN A 456 12.15 17.03 15.63
C GLN A 456 10.77 16.64 15.12
N LEU A 457 10.67 16.20 13.87
CA LEU A 457 9.41 15.79 13.25
C LEU A 457 8.84 14.51 13.88
N TYR A 458 9.68 13.48 14.06
CA TYR A 458 9.25 12.22 14.67
C TYR A 458 9.07 12.29 16.19
N GLY A 459 9.75 13.21 16.87
CA GLY A 459 9.72 13.30 18.31
C GLY A 459 10.37 12.10 19.03
N ALA A 460 11.22 11.34 18.36
CA ALA A 460 11.82 10.10 18.83
C ALA A 460 13.29 10.00 18.43
N GLU A 461 14.08 9.26 19.22
CA GLU A 461 15.49 8.97 18.91
C GLU A 461 15.65 7.82 17.93
N THR A 462 14.75 6.85 18.00
CA THR A 462 14.75 5.66 17.14
C THR A 462 13.37 5.49 16.55
N ILE A 463 13.33 5.26 15.26
CA ILE A 463 12.10 4.99 14.49
C ILE A 463 12.19 3.63 13.81
N GLU A 464 11.08 3.15 13.31
CA GLU A 464 11.01 1.91 12.53
C GLU A 464 10.22 2.17 11.25
N GLU A 465 10.89 1.99 10.10
CA GLU A 465 10.32 2.27 8.78
C GLU A 465 10.60 1.14 7.80
N ARG A 466 9.78 1.02 6.76
CA ARG A 466 9.85 -0.08 5.79
C ARG A 466 10.76 0.26 4.64
N HIS A 467 11.56 -0.73 4.24
CA HIS A 467 12.54 -0.66 3.16
C HIS A 467 12.13 -1.52 1.96
N ARG A 468 12.55 -1.08 0.77
CA ARG A 468 12.46 -1.83 -0.48
C ARG A 468 13.53 -1.34 -1.46
N HIS A 469 14.79 -1.74 -1.23
CA HIS A 469 15.91 -1.31 -2.09
C HIS A 469 17.11 -2.26 -1.99
N ARG A 470 18.02 -2.17 -2.95
CA ARG A 470 19.27 -2.94 -3.04
C ARG A 470 20.52 -2.09 -2.91
N TYR A 471 20.43 -0.83 -3.37
CA TYR A 471 21.55 0.09 -3.43
C TYR A 471 21.55 0.97 -2.19
N GLU A 472 22.77 1.26 -1.70
CA GLU A 472 23.04 1.99 -0.48
C GLU A 472 24.04 3.11 -0.72
N VAL A 473 24.10 4.08 0.18
CA VAL A 473 25.12 5.12 0.17
C VAL A 473 26.51 4.51 0.41
N ASN A 474 27.49 4.89 -0.39
CA ASN A 474 28.87 4.44 -0.25
C ASN A 474 29.59 5.21 0.85
N ASN A 475 29.81 4.56 1.98
CA ASN A 475 30.45 5.14 3.17
C ASN A 475 31.90 5.60 2.93
N VAL A 476 32.60 5.04 1.93
CA VAL A 476 33.98 5.45 1.62
C VAL A 476 34.02 6.89 1.06
N LEU A 477 33.02 7.26 0.26
CA LEU A 477 32.94 8.58 -0.36
C LEU A 477 32.13 9.60 0.46
N LEU A 478 31.36 9.13 1.43
CA LEU A 478 30.47 9.94 2.27
C LEU A 478 31.19 11.08 3.02
N PRO A 479 32.38 10.90 3.62
CA PRO A 479 33.07 11.97 4.37
C PRO A 479 33.37 13.23 3.54
N GLN A 480 33.64 13.08 2.21
CA GLN A 480 33.85 14.22 1.32
C GLN A 480 32.55 15.01 1.12
N ILE A 481 31.42 14.31 1.02
CA ILE A 481 30.09 14.90 0.81
C ILE A 481 29.64 15.63 2.11
N GLU A 482 29.85 15.01 3.28
CA GLU A 482 29.53 15.64 4.58
C GLU A 482 30.38 16.89 4.84
N LYS A 483 31.67 16.87 4.46
CA LYS A 483 32.55 18.06 4.53
C LYS A 483 32.03 19.22 3.68
N ALA A 484 31.33 18.93 2.59
CA ALA A 484 30.70 19.94 1.74
C ALA A 484 29.38 20.49 2.32
N GLY A 485 28.88 19.93 3.45
CA GLY A 485 27.74 20.47 4.19
C GLY A 485 26.49 19.60 4.22
N LEU A 486 26.43 18.47 3.51
CA LEU A 486 25.35 17.50 3.68
C LEU A 486 25.41 16.92 5.10
N LYS A 487 24.25 16.59 5.67
CA LYS A 487 24.18 15.94 6.97
C LYS A 487 23.50 14.57 6.85
N VAL A 488 24.15 13.56 7.40
CA VAL A 488 23.53 12.28 7.69
C VAL A 488 22.81 12.41 9.03
N THR A 489 21.48 12.28 9.00
CA THR A 489 20.62 12.49 10.17
C THR A 489 19.85 11.25 10.57
N GLY A 490 19.90 10.19 9.79
CA GLY A 490 19.39 8.87 10.11
C GLY A 490 20.40 7.78 9.75
N LEU A 491 20.60 6.83 10.66
CA LEU A 491 21.48 5.67 10.47
C LEU A 491 20.75 4.38 10.85
N SER A 492 21.08 3.27 10.18
CA SER A 492 20.59 1.93 10.52
C SER A 492 20.90 1.53 11.98
N ALA A 493 20.27 0.47 12.48
CA ALA A 493 20.42 0.00 13.85
C ALA A 493 21.88 -0.25 14.27
N ASP A 494 22.70 -0.74 13.35
CA ASP A 494 24.15 -0.97 13.50
C ASP A 494 24.99 0.28 13.20
N LYS A 495 24.35 1.40 12.84
CA LYS A 495 24.95 2.69 12.48
C LYS A 495 25.88 2.66 11.25
N LYS A 496 25.74 1.65 10.39
CA LYS A 496 26.58 1.46 9.21
C LYS A 496 25.97 2.03 7.92
N LEU A 497 24.63 2.08 7.83
CA LEU A 497 23.94 2.49 6.61
C LEU A 497 23.22 3.82 6.80
N VAL A 498 23.29 4.65 5.76
CA VAL A 498 22.62 5.96 5.74
C VAL A 498 21.14 5.79 5.43
N GLU A 499 20.29 6.28 6.34
CA GLU A 499 18.84 6.18 6.21
C GLU A 499 18.16 7.52 5.90
N ILE A 500 18.71 8.63 6.40
CA ILE A 500 18.19 9.98 6.16
C ILE A 500 19.34 10.94 5.94
N ILE A 501 19.17 11.83 4.95
CA ILE A 501 20.06 12.97 4.69
C ILE A 501 19.27 14.27 4.74
N GLU A 502 19.94 15.35 5.21
CA GLU A 502 19.39 16.71 5.25
C GLU A 502 20.40 17.72 4.72
N VAL A 503 19.89 18.81 4.12
CA VAL A 503 20.68 20.00 3.77
C VAL A 503 20.34 21.11 4.78
N PRO A 504 21.18 21.37 5.79
CA PRO A 504 20.81 22.19 6.96
C PRO A 504 20.47 23.65 6.64
N ASN A 505 21.10 24.22 5.62
CA ASN A 505 20.90 25.63 5.24
C ASN A 505 19.73 25.83 4.27
N HIS A 506 19.02 24.77 3.93
CA HIS A 506 17.83 24.81 3.11
C HIS A 506 16.57 24.92 3.99
N PRO A 507 15.52 25.65 3.59
CA PRO A 507 14.29 25.78 4.38
C PRO A 507 13.67 24.44 4.79
N TRP A 508 13.68 23.47 3.87
CA TRP A 508 13.26 22.09 4.11
C TRP A 508 13.78 21.16 3.01
N PHE A 509 14.84 20.41 3.27
CA PHE A 509 15.39 19.43 2.33
C PHE A 509 15.73 18.16 3.10
N VAL A 510 14.85 17.19 3.00
CA VAL A 510 14.97 15.89 3.67
C VAL A 510 14.80 14.78 2.67
N ALA A 511 15.64 13.77 2.75
CA ALA A 511 15.47 12.58 1.93
C ALA A 511 15.80 11.32 2.73
N CYS A 512 15.03 10.25 2.52
CA CYS A 512 15.13 9.00 3.25
C CYS A 512 15.26 7.79 2.32
N GLN A 513 15.99 6.76 2.78
CA GLN A 513 16.18 5.52 2.03
C GLN A 513 14.98 4.58 2.15
N PHE A 514 14.25 4.64 3.24
CA PHE A 514 13.03 3.90 3.50
C PHE A 514 11.81 4.52 2.81
N HIS A 515 10.67 3.84 2.91
CA HIS A 515 9.39 4.22 2.32
C HIS A 515 8.37 4.66 3.38
N PRO A 516 8.37 5.94 3.79
CA PRO A 516 7.47 6.44 4.83
C PRO A 516 5.99 6.42 4.42
N GLU A 517 5.72 6.35 3.12
CA GLU A 517 4.37 6.27 2.59
C GLU A 517 3.63 5.00 3.02
N PHE A 518 4.35 3.90 3.28
CA PHE A 518 3.72 2.62 3.67
C PHE A 518 3.15 2.63 5.09
N THR A 519 3.60 3.55 5.93
CA THR A 519 3.15 3.65 7.33
C THR A 519 2.17 4.79 7.58
N SER A 520 1.91 5.62 6.58
CA SER A 520 0.96 6.72 6.66
C SER A 520 -0.49 6.25 6.71
N THR A 521 -1.27 6.77 7.67
CA THR A 521 -2.71 6.50 7.79
C THR A 521 -3.52 7.80 7.83
N PRO A 522 -4.81 7.81 7.44
CA PRO A 522 -5.64 9.00 7.49
C PRO A 522 -5.87 9.51 8.93
N ARG A 523 -5.88 8.60 9.91
CA ARG A 523 -6.10 8.92 11.31
C ARG A 523 -4.87 9.52 11.99
N ASP A 524 -3.68 9.01 11.65
CA ASP A 524 -2.43 9.41 12.34
C ASP A 524 -1.55 10.33 11.50
N GLY A 525 -1.64 10.28 10.17
CA GLY A 525 -0.72 10.96 9.26
C GLY A 525 0.65 10.26 9.18
N HIS A 526 1.69 11.02 8.82
CA HIS A 526 3.08 10.60 8.89
C HIS A 526 4.00 11.82 9.05
N PRO A 527 4.94 11.84 10.02
CA PRO A 527 5.72 13.03 10.39
C PRO A 527 6.46 13.70 9.23
N LEU A 528 7.12 12.92 8.35
CA LEU A 528 7.85 13.48 7.21
C LEU A 528 6.91 14.15 6.19
N PHE A 529 5.78 13.53 5.88
CA PHE A 529 4.80 14.11 4.95
C PHE A 529 4.11 15.34 5.55
N GLU A 530 3.78 15.32 6.84
CA GLU A 530 3.17 16.47 7.52
C GLU A 530 4.13 17.66 7.54
N GLY A 531 5.40 17.43 7.90
CA GLY A 531 6.45 18.46 7.88
C GLY A 531 6.69 19.02 6.49
N PHE A 532 6.71 18.16 5.47
CA PHE A 532 6.90 18.54 4.07
C PHE A 532 5.74 19.42 3.56
N VAL A 533 4.48 19.01 3.77
CA VAL A 533 3.30 19.78 3.34
C VAL A 533 3.21 21.12 4.08
N LYS A 534 3.56 21.15 5.37
CA LYS A 534 3.68 22.39 6.14
C LYS A 534 4.73 23.32 5.54
N ALA A 535 5.92 22.79 5.26
CA ALA A 535 7.01 23.58 4.66
C ALA A 535 6.62 24.13 3.28
N ALA A 536 5.91 23.34 2.46
CA ALA A 536 5.37 23.81 1.18
C ALA A 536 4.41 25.01 1.36
N LYS A 537 3.54 24.97 2.37
CA LYS A 537 2.68 26.10 2.70
C LYS A 537 3.43 27.35 3.16
N ASP A 538 4.47 27.15 3.96
CA ASP A 538 5.31 28.25 4.42
C ASP A 538 6.19 28.85 3.30
N ASN A 539 6.54 28.05 2.28
CA ASN A 539 7.22 28.52 1.09
C ASN A 539 6.32 29.41 0.20
N GLN A 540 5.06 29.03 0.03
CA GLN A 540 4.06 29.80 -0.72
C GLN A 540 3.93 31.24 -0.17
N LYS A 541 3.90 31.42 1.16
CA LYS A 541 3.81 32.73 1.82
C LYS A 541 5.03 33.65 1.59
N LYS A 542 6.16 33.12 1.14
CA LYS A 542 7.38 33.88 0.85
C LYS A 542 7.44 34.34 -0.61
N SER A 543 6.60 33.72 -1.46
CA SER A 543 6.55 34.00 -2.90
C SER A 543 5.47 35.02 -3.25
N ASP A 544 4.50 35.24 -2.34
CA ASP A 544 3.50 36.30 -2.37
C ASP A 544 4.07 37.58 -1.69
#